data_d71bbd551efd4a407e3a7e6bec732ab6
#
_entry.id   d71bbd551efd4a407e3a7e6bec732ab6
#
_cell.length_a   1.000
_cell.length_b   1.000
_cell.length_c   1.000
_cell.angle_alpha   90.00
_cell.angle_beta   90.00
_cell.angle_gamma   90.00
#
_symmetry.space_group_name_H-M   'P 1'
#
loop_
_entity.id
_entity.type
_entity.pdbx_description
1 polymer ?
#
loop_
_entity_poly.entity_id
_entity_poly.type
_entity_poly.pdbx_seq_one_letter_code
_entity_poly.pdbx_strand_id
1 'polypeptide(L)'
;MIQFVQPLALWALAGLSIPIAIHFLSRKEGKVIRIGSIRHLEETTTQKFKGIRLNEILLLLLRCLCIVIFTLILAGLQFLTSNKGSERWLLLEKGLEDDARVKTLRDSLDKQGFEIRFLSLGFPTLDNPADEKSSYYQLINDLAQQDLEKVVVVSYNKSHRFRGEPSALPGTVQWISLPAGPSEFEVNTWITSLDSLYTRQGYSKEEVTYFETTRRKVSLEELASLTHERSKQVAIVSDAEHEADVQLVEASLRSLRDYQHVELEFLSYRTSELASLPSDLEFLFWLSDESMPESLNYKIIHLKPDESTDLIKQESPTQWRITKRLHPEIALRENFTVNLASLLLASPALEQLVQENDVRLLPDSLAWLPTQSENHRAFLGAFRPADSYLFYLLLVLLIIERLLAYQRKQ
;
A
#
# COMPACT_ATOMS: atom_id res chain seq x y z
N MET A 1 17.44 -22.61 -12.55
CA MET A 1 16.57 -22.82 -13.72
C MET A 1 16.70 -21.60 -14.62
N ILE A 2 16.72 -21.76 -15.95
CA ILE A 2 16.85 -20.66 -16.90
C ILE A 2 15.48 -20.43 -17.54
N GLN A 3 15.04 -19.18 -17.59
CA GLN A 3 13.77 -18.80 -18.24
C GLN A 3 14.01 -17.64 -19.20
N PHE A 4 13.24 -17.58 -20.29
CA PHE A 4 13.23 -16.49 -21.24
C PHE A 4 11.91 -15.74 -21.14
N VAL A 5 11.97 -14.41 -21.05
CA VAL A 5 10.77 -13.55 -21.01
C VAL A 5 10.06 -13.56 -22.37
N GLN A 6 10.85 -13.53 -23.45
CA GLN A 6 10.36 -13.51 -24.82
C GLN A 6 11.02 -14.61 -25.68
N PRO A 7 10.58 -15.87 -25.54
CA PRO A 7 11.19 -16.99 -26.25
C PRO A 7 11.14 -16.84 -27.79
N LEU A 8 10.17 -16.09 -28.31
CA LEU A 8 10.09 -15.80 -29.76
C LEU A 8 11.27 -14.98 -30.25
N ALA A 9 11.94 -14.19 -29.41
CA ALA A 9 13.14 -13.45 -29.80
C ALA A 9 14.31 -14.36 -30.17
N LEU A 10 14.31 -15.64 -29.77
CA LEU A 10 15.31 -16.62 -30.17
C LEU A 10 15.36 -16.87 -31.68
N TRP A 11 14.28 -16.57 -32.43
CA TRP A 11 14.29 -16.60 -33.87
C TRP A 11 15.30 -15.62 -34.47
N ALA A 12 15.74 -14.60 -33.78
CA ALA A 12 16.82 -13.70 -34.22
C ALA A 12 18.17 -14.40 -34.35
N LEU A 13 18.33 -15.63 -33.78
CA LEU A 13 19.50 -16.49 -34.06
C LEU A 13 19.63 -16.86 -35.56
N ALA A 14 18.54 -16.82 -36.32
CA ALA A 14 18.61 -16.98 -37.78
C ALA A 14 19.54 -15.92 -38.43
N GLY A 15 19.73 -14.76 -37.76
CA GLY A 15 20.71 -13.73 -38.18
C GLY A 15 22.16 -14.20 -38.21
N LEU A 16 22.50 -15.33 -37.58
CA LEU A 16 23.81 -15.97 -37.67
C LEU A 16 24.15 -16.40 -39.10
N SER A 17 23.14 -16.66 -39.94
CA SER A 17 23.34 -17.01 -41.34
C SER A 17 24.06 -15.89 -42.13
N ILE A 18 23.91 -14.62 -41.73
CA ILE A 18 24.45 -13.46 -42.41
C ILE A 18 26.00 -13.44 -42.36
N PRO A 19 26.66 -13.43 -41.17
CA PRO A 19 28.12 -13.45 -41.13
C PRO A 19 28.70 -14.72 -41.67
N ILE A 20 28.02 -15.86 -41.53
CA ILE A 20 28.44 -17.13 -42.12
C ILE A 20 28.39 -17.07 -43.64
N ALA A 21 27.29 -16.59 -44.22
CA ALA A 21 27.15 -16.42 -45.67
C ALA A 21 28.21 -15.47 -46.25
N ILE A 22 28.43 -14.32 -45.59
CA ILE A 22 29.46 -13.35 -45.98
C ILE A 22 30.84 -14.00 -45.97
N HIS A 23 31.13 -14.81 -44.93
CA HIS A 23 32.42 -15.52 -44.85
C HIS A 23 32.62 -16.52 -46.02
N PHE A 24 31.58 -17.27 -46.38
CA PHE A 24 31.63 -18.22 -47.48
C PHE A 24 31.66 -17.53 -48.85
N LEU A 25 30.92 -16.42 -49.03
CA LEU A 25 30.88 -15.69 -50.28
C LEU A 25 32.11 -14.78 -50.49
N SER A 26 32.78 -14.35 -49.42
CA SER A 26 33.95 -13.48 -49.45
C SER A 26 35.23 -14.26 -49.83
N ARG A 27 35.17 -15.05 -50.90
CA ARG A 27 36.37 -15.60 -51.52
C ARG A 27 37.10 -14.45 -52.20
N LYS A 28 38.15 -13.91 -51.58
CA LYS A 28 39.06 -12.99 -52.29
C LYS A 28 39.72 -13.75 -53.39
N GLU A 29 39.36 -13.46 -54.66
CA GLU A 29 40.15 -13.87 -55.83
C GLU A 29 41.52 -13.29 -55.63
N GLY A 30 42.54 -14.16 -55.83
CA GLY A 30 43.94 -13.75 -55.72
C GLY A 30 44.23 -12.61 -56.75
N LYS A 31 44.84 -11.54 -56.22
CA LYS A 31 45.24 -10.40 -57.04
C LYS A 31 46.17 -10.93 -58.19
N VAL A 32 45.63 -11.00 -59.39
CA VAL A 32 46.44 -11.42 -60.62
C VAL A 32 47.41 -10.28 -60.92
N ILE A 33 48.66 -10.48 -60.61
CA ILE A 33 49.74 -9.58 -61.02
C ILE A 33 50.17 -10.01 -62.41
N ARG A 34 49.90 -9.17 -63.41
CA ARG A 34 50.43 -9.41 -64.79
C ARG A 34 51.90 -9.09 -64.78
N ILE A 35 52.73 -10.11 -64.89
CA ILE A 35 54.19 -10.01 -65.04
C ILE A 35 54.51 -10.11 -66.54
N GLY A 36 55.25 -9.13 -67.05
CA GLY A 36 55.50 -8.99 -68.51
C GLY A 36 56.48 -10.01 -69.11
N SER A 37 57.20 -10.83 -68.34
CA SER A 37 58.09 -11.89 -68.84
C SER A 37 58.28 -12.96 -67.77
N ILE A 38 58.09 -14.23 -68.15
CA ILE A 38 58.28 -15.41 -67.26
C ILE A 38 59.59 -16.14 -67.57
N ARG A 39 60.50 -15.53 -68.34
CA ARG A 39 61.70 -16.25 -68.92
C ARG A 39 62.75 -16.65 -67.89
N HIS A 40 62.64 -16.23 -66.64
CA HIS A 40 63.55 -16.55 -65.54
C HIS A 40 62.83 -17.02 -64.23
N LEU A 41 61.58 -17.49 -64.33
CA LEU A 41 60.87 -18.10 -63.19
C LEU A 41 61.06 -19.61 -63.28
N GLU A 42 61.90 -20.16 -62.45
CA GLU A 42 61.94 -21.60 -62.20
C GLU A 42 60.60 -22.05 -61.58
N GLU A 43 60.10 -23.18 -62.11
CA GLU A 43 58.88 -23.80 -61.53
C GLU A 43 59.18 -24.32 -60.12
N THR A 44 58.99 -23.47 -59.13
CA THR A 44 58.92 -23.94 -57.74
C THR A 44 57.53 -24.48 -57.53
N THR A 45 57.38 -25.77 -57.32
CA THR A 45 56.16 -26.42 -56.89
C THR A 45 55.75 -25.84 -55.60
N THR A 46 54.99 -24.74 -55.61
CA THR A 46 54.33 -24.20 -54.41
C THR A 46 53.26 -25.19 -54.04
N GLN A 47 53.55 -26.03 -53.04
CA GLN A 47 52.53 -26.73 -52.29
C GLN A 47 51.54 -25.68 -51.83
N LYS A 48 50.32 -25.69 -52.37
CA LYS A 48 49.20 -24.91 -51.90
C LYS A 48 48.87 -25.41 -50.49
N PHE A 49 49.58 -24.89 -49.52
CA PHE A 49 49.09 -24.99 -48.12
C PHE A 49 47.68 -24.37 -48.10
N LYS A 50 46.68 -25.24 -48.08
CA LYS A 50 45.31 -24.87 -47.64
C LYS A 50 45.38 -24.55 -46.18
N GLY A 51 46.12 -23.53 -45.79
CA GLY A 51 46.07 -22.97 -44.48
C GLY A 51 44.70 -22.32 -44.31
N ILE A 52 43.82 -23.00 -43.62
CA ILE A 52 42.65 -22.36 -43.04
C ILE A 52 43.20 -21.17 -42.25
N ARG A 53 42.99 -19.96 -42.75
CA ARG A 53 43.49 -18.75 -42.09
C ARG A 53 42.73 -18.59 -40.78
N LEU A 54 43.29 -19.15 -39.70
CA LEU A 54 42.78 -19.09 -38.33
C LEU A 54 42.29 -17.69 -37.94
N ASN A 55 42.89 -16.66 -38.52
CA ASN A 55 42.57 -15.28 -38.25
C ASN A 55 41.21 -14.79 -38.78
N GLU A 56 40.71 -15.34 -39.89
CA GLU A 56 39.39 -14.99 -40.43
C GLU A 56 38.26 -15.71 -39.66
N ILE A 57 38.58 -16.92 -39.17
CA ILE A 57 37.65 -17.70 -38.33
C ILE A 57 37.43 -17.02 -36.97
N LEU A 58 38.47 -16.44 -36.36
CA LEU A 58 38.34 -15.74 -35.08
C LEU A 58 37.40 -14.55 -35.18
N LEU A 59 37.50 -13.76 -36.24
CA LEU A 59 36.64 -12.58 -36.44
C LEU A 59 35.18 -12.98 -36.79
N LEU A 60 34.99 -14.08 -37.51
CA LEU A 60 33.69 -14.68 -37.74
C LEU A 60 33.05 -15.13 -36.43
N LEU A 61 33.81 -15.87 -35.60
CA LEU A 61 33.34 -16.37 -34.30
C LEU A 61 32.93 -15.21 -33.41
N LEU A 62 33.73 -14.13 -33.36
CA LEU A 62 33.44 -12.96 -32.56
C LEU A 62 32.12 -12.27 -33.00
N ARG A 63 31.89 -12.12 -34.31
CA ARG A 63 30.64 -11.59 -34.86
C ARG A 63 29.44 -12.47 -34.54
N CYS A 64 29.58 -13.77 -34.69
CA CYS A 64 28.54 -14.72 -34.32
C CYS A 64 28.23 -14.63 -32.81
N LEU A 65 29.25 -14.52 -31.96
CA LEU A 65 29.08 -14.39 -30.51
C LEU A 65 28.34 -13.10 -30.16
N CYS A 66 28.63 -11.96 -30.79
CA CYS A 66 27.89 -10.72 -30.61
C CYS A 66 26.39 -10.88 -30.92
N ILE A 67 26.06 -11.57 -32.03
CA ILE A 67 24.66 -11.82 -32.42
C ILE A 67 23.97 -12.72 -31.38
N VAL A 68 24.64 -13.75 -30.87
CA VAL A 68 24.10 -14.64 -29.84
C VAL A 68 23.80 -13.86 -28.57
N ILE A 69 24.77 -13.06 -28.08
CA ILE A 69 24.55 -12.28 -26.85
C ILE A 69 23.44 -11.25 -27.03
N PHE A 70 23.40 -10.56 -28.16
CA PHE A 70 22.35 -9.63 -28.50
C PHE A 70 20.96 -10.32 -28.52
N THR A 71 20.88 -11.51 -29.09
CA THR A 71 19.64 -12.31 -29.08
C THR A 71 19.23 -12.73 -27.68
N LEU A 72 20.18 -13.09 -26.81
CA LEU A 72 19.89 -13.44 -25.40
C LEU A 72 19.38 -12.24 -24.61
N ILE A 73 19.89 -11.04 -24.89
CA ILE A 73 19.37 -9.80 -24.30
C ILE A 73 17.93 -9.57 -24.76
N LEU A 74 17.64 -9.68 -26.07
CA LEU A 74 16.28 -9.54 -26.60
C LEU A 74 15.31 -10.61 -26.09
N ALA A 75 15.80 -11.82 -25.86
CA ALA A 75 15.01 -12.92 -25.30
C ALA A 75 14.72 -12.72 -23.79
N GLY A 76 15.41 -11.77 -23.13
CA GLY A 76 15.25 -11.50 -21.71
C GLY A 76 15.66 -12.70 -20.86
N LEU A 77 16.94 -13.08 -20.93
CA LEU A 77 17.47 -14.21 -20.18
C LEU A 77 17.41 -13.92 -18.69
N GLN A 78 16.70 -14.75 -17.94
CA GLN A 78 16.57 -14.67 -16.50
C GLN A 78 17.12 -15.94 -15.84
N PHE A 79 17.92 -15.75 -14.81
CA PHE A 79 18.38 -16.84 -13.97
C PHE A 79 17.51 -16.92 -12.72
N LEU A 80 16.95 -18.09 -12.48
CA LEU A 80 16.39 -18.40 -11.18
C LEU A 80 17.57 -18.47 -10.21
N THR A 81 17.79 -17.41 -9.48
CA THR A 81 18.73 -17.44 -8.36
C THR A 81 18.01 -18.16 -7.22
N SER A 82 18.26 -19.44 -7.09
CA SER A 82 17.90 -20.18 -5.89
C SER A 82 18.89 -19.81 -4.79
N ASN A 83 19.02 -18.53 -4.50
CA ASN A 83 19.43 -18.12 -3.19
C ASN A 83 18.16 -18.17 -2.35
N LYS A 84 17.76 -19.34 -1.93
CA LYS A 84 17.00 -19.44 -0.69
C LYS A 84 17.92 -18.84 0.34
N GLY A 85 17.64 -17.61 0.78
CA GLY A 85 18.27 -17.05 1.93
C GLY A 85 18.18 -18.13 3.01
N SER A 86 19.25 -18.42 3.68
CA SER A 86 19.22 -19.37 4.79
C SER A 86 18.53 -18.75 6.02
N GLU A 87 18.00 -17.56 5.87
CA GLU A 87 17.39 -16.80 6.94
C GLU A 87 15.96 -17.26 7.18
N ARG A 88 15.69 -17.52 8.45
CA ARG A 88 14.38 -17.91 8.96
C ARG A 88 13.96 -16.91 10.01
N TRP A 89 12.79 -16.32 9.86
CA TRP A 89 12.33 -15.31 10.79
C TRP A 89 11.10 -15.76 11.57
N LEU A 90 11.10 -15.41 12.87
CA LEU A 90 9.92 -15.40 13.70
C LEU A 90 9.51 -13.94 13.89
N LEU A 91 8.38 -13.55 13.33
CA LEU A 91 7.83 -12.21 13.45
C LEU A 91 6.77 -12.19 14.54
N LEU A 92 6.97 -11.35 15.54
CA LEU A 92 6.05 -11.19 16.66
C LEU A 92 5.39 -9.81 16.58
N GLU A 93 4.08 -9.78 16.74
CA GLU A 93 3.40 -8.52 16.98
C GLU A 93 3.76 -8.01 18.38
N LYS A 94 3.92 -6.70 18.53
CA LYS A 94 4.24 -6.06 19.80
C LYS A 94 3.22 -6.44 20.89
N GLY A 95 3.72 -6.75 22.07
CA GLY A 95 2.93 -7.28 23.18
C GLY A 95 2.85 -8.80 23.23
N LEU A 96 3.34 -9.52 22.20
CA LEU A 96 3.43 -10.97 22.18
C LEU A 96 4.80 -11.50 22.62
N GLU A 97 5.78 -10.62 22.79
CA GLU A 97 7.15 -10.98 23.18
C GLU A 97 7.21 -11.65 24.56
N ASP A 98 6.34 -11.24 25.48
CA ASP A 98 6.27 -11.77 26.85
C ASP A 98 5.03 -12.66 27.09
N ASP A 99 4.22 -12.91 26.06
CA ASP A 99 3.01 -13.75 26.16
C ASP A 99 3.41 -15.21 26.44
N ALA A 100 2.87 -15.76 27.52
CA ALA A 100 3.17 -17.15 27.94
C ALA A 100 2.78 -18.18 26.85
N ARG A 101 1.77 -17.89 26.01
CA ARG A 101 1.34 -18.77 24.92
C ARG A 101 2.38 -18.85 23.80
N VAL A 102 3.15 -17.76 23.59
CA VAL A 102 4.14 -17.63 22.54
C VAL A 102 5.52 -18.09 23.00
N LYS A 103 5.79 -18.01 24.30
CA LYS A 103 7.11 -18.30 24.88
C LYS A 103 7.67 -19.67 24.46
N THR A 104 6.87 -20.71 24.56
CA THR A 104 7.31 -22.08 24.18
C THR A 104 7.63 -22.18 22.68
N LEU A 105 6.81 -21.56 21.84
CA LEU A 105 7.02 -21.50 20.40
C LEU A 105 8.30 -20.72 20.06
N ARG A 106 8.48 -19.54 20.68
CA ARG A 106 9.64 -18.67 20.53
C ARG A 106 10.94 -19.42 20.88
N ASP A 107 10.97 -20.04 22.08
CA ASP A 107 12.15 -20.76 22.55
C ASP A 107 12.46 -22.00 21.68
N SER A 108 11.45 -22.61 21.08
CA SER A 108 11.62 -23.74 20.15
C SER A 108 12.19 -23.29 18.80
N LEU A 109 11.68 -22.17 18.24
CA LEU A 109 12.12 -21.64 16.96
C LEU A 109 13.50 -20.97 17.05
N ASP A 110 13.81 -20.32 18.17
CA ASP A 110 15.13 -19.77 18.45
C ASP A 110 16.20 -20.87 18.41
N LYS A 111 15.96 -22.01 19.06
CA LYS A 111 16.84 -23.19 19.00
C LYS A 111 16.98 -23.79 17.59
N GLN A 112 16.00 -23.53 16.69
CA GLN A 112 16.05 -23.95 15.29
C GLN A 112 16.75 -22.92 14.40
N GLY A 113 17.28 -21.82 14.95
CA GLY A 113 17.99 -20.78 14.24
C GLY A 113 17.08 -19.76 13.57
N PHE A 114 15.86 -19.56 14.07
CA PHE A 114 15.01 -18.45 13.62
C PHE A 114 15.45 -17.15 14.29
N GLU A 115 15.62 -16.11 13.49
CA GLU A 115 15.84 -14.76 14.01
C GLU A 115 14.51 -14.15 14.44
N ILE A 116 14.44 -13.62 15.66
CA ILE A 116 13.22 -13.07 16.23
C ILE A 116 13.17 -11.57 15.94
N ARG A 117 12.08 -11.11 15.30
CA ARG A 117 11.89 -9.73 14.88
C ARG A 117 10.45 -9.27 15.16
N PHE A 118 10.24 -7.96 15.19
CA PHE A 118 8.87 -7.40 15.27
C PHE A 118 8.15 -7.43 13.93
N LEU A 119 6.84 -7.69 13.98
CA LEU A 119 5.91 -7.56 12.86
C LEU A 119 5.55 -6.08 12.65
N SER A 120 6.51 -5.31 12.14
CA SER A 120 6.36 -3.89 11.83
C SER A 120 7.20 -3.52 10.61
N LEU A 121 7.09 -2.27 10.12
CA LEU A 121 7.83 -1.80 8.95
C LEU A 121 9.34 -2.00 9.13
N GLY A 122 9.97 -2.60 8.12
CA GLY A 122 11.40 -2.91 8.14
C GLY A 122 11.79 -4.09 9.02
N PHE A 123 10.85 -4.74 9.69
CA PHE A 123 11.06 -5.93 10.53
C PHE A 123 12.23 -5.77 11.52
N PRO A 124 12.19 -4.76 12.42
CA PRO A 124 13.27 -4.50 13.35
C PRO A 124 13.44 -5.64 14.35
N THR A 125 14.65 -5.78 14.90
CA THR A 125 14.94 -6.70 16.00
C THR A 125 14.23 -6.25 17.29
N LEU A 126 14.11 -7.13 18.28
CA LEU A 126 13.39 -6.83 19.53
C LEU A 126 13.99 -5.67 20.33
N ASP A 127 15.24 -5.30 20.08
CA ASP A 127 15.90 -4.17 20.75
C ASP A 127 15.46 -2.80 20.23
N ASN A 128 14.76 -2.75 19.08
CA ASN A 128 14.32 -1.52 18.45
C ASN A 128 12.79 -1.33 18.61
N PRO A 129 12.32 -0.08 18.76
CA PRO A 129 10.90 0.18 18.89
C PRO A 129 10.15 -0.22 17.61
N ALA A 130 9.03 -0.93 17.76
CA ALA A 130 8.15 -1.35 16.68
C ALA A 130 7.04 -0.31 16.45
N ASP A 131 6.72 -0.02 15.18
CA ASP A 131 5.55 0.76 14.80
C ASP A 131 4.32 -0.15 14.67
N GLU A 132 3.29 0.12 15.48
CA GLU A 132 2.04 -0.66 15.51
C GLU A 132 1.02 -0.23 14.44
N LYS A 133 1.29 0.83 13.69
CA LYS A 133 0.30 1.43 12.76
C LYS A 133 0.26 0.77 11.38
N SER A 134 1.22 -0.07 11.07
CA SER A 134 1.36 -0.69 9.75
C SER A 134 0.24 -1.68 9.45
N SER A 135 -0.27 -1.67 8.22
CA SER A 135 -1.22 -2.67 7.73
C SER A 135 -0.57 -4.05 7.59
N TYR A 136 -1.29 -5.11 7.96
CA TYR A 136 -0.81 -6.47 7.73
C TYR A 136 -0.62 -6.79 6.24
N TYR A 137 -1.49 -6.27 5.36
CA TYR A 137 -1.31 -6.47 3.91
C TYR A 137 -0.02 -5.82 3.40
N GLN A 138 0.30 -4.62 3.87
CA GLN A 138 1.56 -3.96 3.54
C GLN A 138 2.76 -4.78 4.02
N LEU A 139 2.74 -5.22 5.29
CA LEU A 139 3.82 -6.03 5.86
C LEU A 139 4.03 -7.35 5.11
N ILE A 140 2.95 -8.02 4.68
CA ILE A 140 3.07 -9.25 3.89
C ILE A 140 3.63 -8.97 2.50
N ASN A 141 3.25 -7.86 1.87
CA ASN A 141 3.81 -7.47 0.58
C ASN A 141 5.30 -7.12 0.68
N ASP A 142 5.71 -6.43 1.75
CA ASP A 142 7.12 -6.12 2.02
C ASP A 142 7.90 -7.42 2.32
N LEU A 143 7.29 -8.34 3.07
CA LEU A 143 7.88 -9.63 3.39
C LEU A 143 8.05 -10.51 2.14
N ALA A 144 7.12 -10.46 1.21
CA ALA A 144 7.19 -11.20 -0.05
C ALA A 144 8.37 -10.75 -0.95
N GLN A 145 8.93 -9.57 -0.69
CA GLN A 145 10.12 -9.05 -1.39
C GLN A 145 11.44 -9.52 -0.75
N GLN A 146 11.37 -10.08 0.48
CA GLN A 146 12.53 -10.61 1.16
C GLN A 146 12.81 -12.05 0.69
N ASP A 147 14.09 -12.38 0.57
CA ASP A 147 14.54 -13.71 0.16
C ASP A 147 14.72 -14.60 1.39
N LEU A 148 13.61 -15.10 1.94
CA LEU A 148 13.58 -15.86 3.18
C LEU A 148 13.20 -17.34 2.93
N GLU A 149 13.83 -18.25 3.65
CA GLU A 149 13.52 -19.67 3.58
C GLU A 149 12.14 -19.99 4.19
N LYS A 150 11.92 -19.48 5.39
CA LYS A 150 10.69 -19.70 6.16
C LYS A 150 10.43 -18.54 7.11
N VAL A 151 9.19 -18.16 7.21
CA VAL A 151 8.73 -17.14 8.15
C VAL A 151 7.56 -17.67 8.95
N VAL A 152 7.63 -17.50 10.26
CA VAL A 152 6.51 -17.73 11.17
C VAL A 152 6.07 -16.38 11.71
N VAL A 153 4.82 -16.02 11.50
CA VAL A 153 4.22 -14.79 12.00
C VAL A 153 3.27 -15.15 13.13
N VAL A 154 3.38 -14.47 14.27
CA VAL A 154 2.42 -14.55 15.37
C VAL A 154 1.83 -13.18 15.60
N SER A 155 0.53 -13.04 15.46
CA SER A 155 -0.17 -11.77 15.57
C SER A 155 -1.50 -11.90 16.31
N TYR A 156 -2.02 -10.76 16.76
CA TYR A 156 -3.38 -10.69 17.31
C TYR A 156 -4.48 -10.68 16.23
N ASN A 157 -4.11 -10.58 14.97
CA ASN A 157 -5.03 -10.57 13.82
C ASN A 157 -6.13 -9.49 13.95
N LYS A 158 -5.78 -8.33 14.49
CA LYS A 158 -6.72 -7.24 14.76
C LYS A 158 -7.34 -6.72 13.47
N SER A 159 -8.66 -6.68 13.38
CA SER A 159 -9.41 -6.34 12.18
C SER A 159 -9.05 -4.97 11.60
N HIS A 160 -8.82 -3.99 12.46
CA HIS A 160 -8.47 -2.62 12.05
C HIS A 160 -7.08 -2.49 11.41
N ARG A 161 -6.23 -3.52 11.51
CA ARG A 161 -4.91 -3.57 10.85
C ARG A 161 -4.95 -4.17 9.45
N PHE A 162 -6.06 -4.73 9.01
CA PHE A 162 -6.26 -5.18 7.62
C PHE A 162 -6.75 -4.01 6.76
N ARG A 163 -5.83 -3.14 6.35
CA ARG A 163 -6.12 -1.95 5.53
C ARG A 163 -5.44 -2.05 4.19
N GLY A 164 -6.12 -1.55 3.14
CA GLY A 164 -5.60 -1.55 1.77
C GLY A 164 -6.10 -2.74 0.97
N GLU A 165 -5.40 -3.06 -0.10
CA GLU A 165 -5.77 -4.16 -0.99
C GLU A 165 -5.45 -5.51 -0.34
N PRO A 166 -6.42 -6.45 -0.27
CA PRO A 166 -6.19 -7.77 0.26
C PRO A 166 -5.09 -8.52 -0.49
N SER A 167 -4.23 -9.20 0.25
CA SER A 167 -3.10 -9.97 -0.29
C SER A 167 -3.25 -11.44 0.05
N ALA A 168 -2.64 -12.31 -0.77
CA ALA A 168 -2.50 -13.72 -0.44
C ALA A 168 -1.24 -13.94 0.41
N LEU A 169 -1.29 -14.92 1.32
CA LEU A 169 -0.09 -15.31 2.08
C LEU A 169 0.91 -16.00 1.16
N PRO A 170 2.18 -15.59 1.15
CA PRO A 170 3.25 -16.33 0.48
C PRO A 170 3.39 -17.74 1.06
N GLY A 171 3.71 -18.73 0.24
CA GLY A 171 3.87 -20.12 0.69
C GLY A 171 5.01 -20.35 1.71
N THR A 172 5.93 -19.40 1.84
CA THR A 172 6.99 -19.39 2.85
C THR A 172 6.53 -18.89 4.21
N VAL A 173 5.36 -18.25 4.30
CA VAL A 173 4.82 -17.62 5.51
C VAL A 173 3.78 -18.54 6.16
N GLN A 174 4.03 -18.88 7.41
CA GLN A 174 3.06 -19.50 8.29
C GLN A 174 2.51 -18.44 9.25
N TRP A 175 1.22 -18.11 9.10
CA TRP A 175 0.55 -17.13 9.94
C TRP A 175 -0.18 -17.82 11.08
N ILE A 176 0.02 -17.36 12.31
CA ILE A 176 -0.61 -17.87 13.52
C ILE A 176 -1.31 -16.69 14.19
N SER A 177 -2.64 -16.74 14.22
CA SER A 177 -3.46 -15.74 14.90
C SER A 177 -3.71 -16.14 16.36
N LEU A 178 -3.54 -15.19 17.27
CA LEU A 178 -3.86 -15.36 18.68
C LEU A 178 -4.89 -14.31 19.07
N PRO A 179 -5.95 -14.70 19.80
CA PRO A 179 -6.92 -13.71 20.29
C PRO A 179 -6.24 -12.78 21.30
N ALA A 180 -6.43 -11.49 21.12
CA ALA A 180 -6.18 -10.51 22.17
C ALA A 180 -7.24 -10.68 23.25
N GLY A 181 -6.88 -10.55 24.53
CA GLY A 181 -7.85 -10.55 25.60
C GLY A 181 -8.86 -9.40 25.45
N PRO A 182 -10.03 -9.48 26.14
CA PRO A 182 -11.00 -8.40 26.12
C PRO A 182 -10.37 -7.09 26.63
N SER A 183 -10.74 -5.98 26.01
CA SER A 183 -10.30 -4.63 26.43
C SER A 183 -11.46 -3.83 26.96
N GLU A 184 -11.24 -3.14 28.08
CA GLU A 184 -12.15 -2.17 28.65
C GLU A 184 -11.42 -0.83 28.73
N PHE A 185 -12.09 0.24 28.30
CA PHE A 185 -11.49 1.56 28.29
C PHE A 185 -12.53 2.66 28.49
N GLU A 186 -12.14 3.72 29.17
CA GLU A 186 -12.98 4.89 29.35
C GLU A 186 -12.86 5.78 28.11
N VAL A 187 -14.00 6.08 27.50
CA VAL A 187 -14.07 6.91 26.30
C VAL A 187 -14.07 8.37 26.68
N ASN A 188 -15.05 8.77 27.49
CA ASN A 188 -15.17 10.10 28.02
C ASN A 188 -16.12 10.13 29.24
N THR A 189 -15.97 11.17 30.06
CA THR A 189 -16.83 11.45 31.18
C THR A 189 -17.26 12.91 31.11
N TRP A 190 -18.57 13.15 31.18
CA TRP A 190 -19.14 14.50 31.09
C TRP A 190 -20.29 14.70 32.04
N ILE A 191 -20.60 15.95 32.34
CA ILE A 191 -21.67 16.35 33.21
C ILE A 191 -22.79 16.96 32.35
N THR A 192 -23.98 16.43 32.50
CA THR A 192 -25.18 16.98 31.86
C THR A 192 -26.16 17.31 33.00
N SER A 193 -26.57 18.52 33.15
CA SER A 193 -27.34 18.99 34.32
C SER A 193 -26.56 18.99 35.66
N LEU A 194 -27.05 19.74 36.61
CA LEU A 194 -26.34 20.11 37.85
C LEU A 194 -26.00 18.95 38.80
N ASP A 195 -26.43 17.71 38.52
CA ASP A 195 -26.30 16.60 39.48
C ASP A 195 -25.94 15.25 38.87
N SER A 196 -25.72 15.18 37.56
CA SER A 196 -25.53 13.90 36.87
C SER A 196 -24.23 13.85 36.09
N LEU A 197 -23.42 12.86 36.41
CA LEU A 197 -22.21 12.51 35.70
C LEU A 197 -22.51 11.31 34.81
N TYR A 198 -22.15 11.44 33.55
CA TYR A 198 -22.19 10.37 32.58
C TYR A 198 -20.78 9.90 32.29
N THR A 199 -20.56 8.60 32.31
CA THR A 199 -19.30 7.97 31.88
C THR A 199 -19.60 7.01 30.78
N ARG A 200 -18.93 7.18 29.64
CA ARG A 200 -18.99 6.23 28.50
C ARG A 200 -17.79 5.32 28.55
N GLN A 201 -18.06 4.04 28.66
CA GLN A 201 -17.06 2.97 28.64
C GLN A 201 -17.16 2.21 27.33
N GLY A 202 -16.00 1.89 26.76
CA GLY A 202 -15.87 1.02 25.59
C GLY A 202 -15.46 -0.39 26.03
N TYR A 203 -16.08 -1.37 25.42
CA TYR A 203 -15.79 -2.78 25.60
C TYR A 203 -15.47 -3.38 24.23
N SER A 204 -14.29 -3.95 24.10
CA SER A 204 -13.90 -4.63 22.87
C SER A 204 -13.63 -6.11 23.14
N LYS A 205 -14.20 -6.96 22.32
CA LYS A 205 -14.05 -8.42 22.31
C LYS A 205 -13.71 -8.88 20.88
N GLU A 206 -13.39 -10.14 20.70
CA GLU A 206 -13.00 -10.72 19.42
C GLU A 206 -13.97 -10.41 18.27
N GLU A 207 -15.28 -10.36 18.54
CA GLU A 207 -16.31 -10.20 17.52
C GLU A 207 -16.87 -8.78 17.44
N VAL A 208 -16.87 -8.03 18.55
CA VAL A 208 -17.60 -6.76 18.65
C VAL A 208 -16.91 -5.77 19.57
N THR A 209 -16.95 -4.51 19.17
CA THR A 209 -16.69 -3.37 20.05
C THR A 209 -18.00 -2.62 20.25
N TYR A 210 -18.37 -2.38 21.51
CA TYR A 210 -19.58 -1.66 21.86
C TYR A 210 -19.33 -0.68 23.00
N PHE A 211 -20.25 0.25 23.20
CA PHE A 211 -20.13 1.30 24.20
C PHE A 211 -21.35 1.29 25.15
N GLU A 212 -21.07 1.46 26.41
CA GLU A 212 -22.11 1.62 27.45
C GLU A 212 -21.96 2.99 28.10
N THR A 213 -23.09 3.64 28.34
CA THR A 213 -23.11 4.92 29.06
C THR A 213 -23.78 4.69 30.42
N THR A 214 -23.02 4.93 31.46
CA THR A 214 -23.53 4.88 32.85
C THR A 214 -23.80 6.28 33.37
N ARG A 215 -24.82 6.41 34.18
CA ARG A 215 -25.19 7.66 34.83
C ARG A 215 -25.10 7.49 36.33
N ARG A 216 -24.43 8.42 37.02
CA ARG A 216 -24.45 8.51 38.48
C ARG A 216 -24.76 9.93 38.95
N LYS A 217 -25.36 10.07 40.12
CA LYS A 217 -25.48 11.37 40.79
C LYS A 217 -24.15 11.78 41.40
N VAL A 218 -23.85 13.06 41.33
CA VAL A 218 -22.60 13.64 41.78
C VAL A 218 -22.89 14.66 42.89
N SER A 219 -22.04 14.74 43.91
CA SER A 219 -22.14 15.77 44.93
C SER A 219 -21.63 17.11 44.42
N LEU A 220 -22.08 18.21 45.03
CA LEU A 220 -21.64 19.57 44.66
C LEU A 220 -20.12 19.77 44.83
N GLU A 221 -19.48 19.05 45.75
CA GLU A 221 -18.02 19.10 45.95
C GLU A 221 -17.26 18.40 44.80
N GLU A 222 -17.79 17.30 44.31
CA GLU A 222 -17.23 16.56 43.19
C GLU A 222 -17.41 17.33 41.87
N LEU A 223 -18.55 18.01 41.69
CA LEU A 223 -18.84 18.88 40.54
C LEU A 223 -17.81 20.01 40.40
N ALA A 224 -17.36 20.60 41.48
CA ALA A 224 -16.40 21.70 41.45
C ALA A 224 -15.00 21.28 41.01
N SER A 225 -14.68 19.99 41.08
CA SER A 225 -13.37 19.42 40.66
C SER A 225 -13.36 18.92 39.23
N LEU A 226 -14.50 18.75 38.57
CA LEU A 226 -14.63 18.23 37.24
C LEU A 226 -14.63 19.35 36.20
N THR A 227 -13.87 19.16 35.15
CA THR A 227 -13.84 20.09 34.02
C THR A 227 -15.11 19.93 33.19
N HIS A 228 -15.91 20.99 33.07
CA HIS A 228 -17.06 20.98 32.15
C HIS A 228 -16.56 20.93 30.71
N GLU A 229 -16.99 19.93 29.94
CA GLU A 229 -16.88 20.02 28.51
C GLU A 229 -17.69 21.22 28.01
N ARG A 230 -17.08 22.05 27.16
CA ARG A 230 -17.81 23.17 26.57
C ARG A 230 -18.94 22.65 25.70
N SER A 231 -20.12 23.24 25.83
CA SER A 231 -21.23 22.97 24.92
C SER A 231 -20.82 23.31 23.47
N LYS A 232 -21.12 22.40 22.55
CA LYS A 232 -20.87 22.66 21.12
C LYS A 232 -21.91 23.62 20.59
N GLN A 233 -21.45 24.76 20.11
CA GLN A 233 -22.34 25.79 19.57
C GLN A 233 -22.54 25.58 18.05
N VAL A 234 -23.79 25.44 17.63
CA VAL A 234 -24.17 25.24 16.24
C VAL A 234 -25.18 26.33 15.84
N ALA A 235 -24.93 27.00 14.73
CA ALA A 235 -25.91 27.90 14.12
C ALA A 235 -26.49 27.32 12.85
N ILE A 236 -27.76 27.58 12.60
CA ILE A 236 -28.44 27.23 11.38
C ILE A 236 -28.93 28.54 10.72
N VAL A 237 -28.32 28.89 9.61
CA VAL A 237 -28.73 30.09 8.83
C VAL A 237 -29.55 29.63 7.65
N SER A 238 -30.73 30.24 7.45
CA SER A 238 -31.65 29.85 6.38
C SER A 238 -32.46 31.02 5.84
N ASP A 239 -33.00 30.81 4.67
CA ASP A 239 -34.07 31.63 4.09
C ASP A 239 -35.46 30.98 4.30
N ALA A 240 -36.51 31.62 3.80
CA ALA A 240 -37.89 31.13 3.94
C ALA A 240 -38.17 29.86 3.13
N GLU A 241 -37.40 29.59 2.06
CA GLU A 241 -37.64 28.46 1.16
C GLU A 241 -37.07 27.14 1.73
N HIS A 242 -36.17 27.24 2.73
CA HIS A 242 -35.48 26.11 3.32
C HIS A 242 -36.00 25.73 4.74
N GLU A 243 -37.16 26.19 5.14
CA GLU A 243 -37.70 25.93 6.49
C GLU A 243 -37.94 24.45 6.79
N ALA A 244 -38.29 23.66 5.76
CA ALA A 244 -38.40 22.19 5.93
C ALA A 244 -37.04 21.52 6.17
N ASP A 245 -36.00 22.00 5.50
CA ASP A 245 -34.61 21.51 5.69
C ASP A 245 -34.14 21.86 7.10
N VAL A 246 -34.43 23.07 7.60
CA VAL A 246 -34.11 23.50 8.99
C VAL A 246 -34.74 22.57 10.00
N GLN A 247 -36.04 22.27 9.88
CA GLN A 247 -36.76 21.39 10.82
C GLN A 247 -36.09 19.99 10.91
N LEU A 248 -35.63 19.45 9.79
CA LEU A 248 -34.96 18.15 9.79
C LEU A 248 -33.56 18.22 10.39
N VAL A 249 -32.80 19.28 10.13
CA VAL A 249 -31.49 19.50 10.78
C VAL A 249 -31.69 19.65 12.29
N GLU A 250 -32.65 20.50 12.74
CA GLU A 250 -32.95 20.67 14.17
C GLU A 250 -33.40 19.36 14.82
N ALA A 251 -34.28 18.58 14.17
CA ALA A 251 -34.71 17.28 14.68
C ALA A 251 -33.54 16.31 14.84
N SER A 252 -32.61 16.30 13.87
CA SER A 252 -31.40 15.51 13.92
C SER A 252 -30.47 15.95 15.05
N LEU A 253 -30.27 17.27 15.23
CA LEU A 253 -29.45 17.81 16.31
C LEU A 253 -30.04 17.51 17.70
N ARG A 254 -31.40 17.63 17.87
CA ARG A 254 -32.07 17.21 19.09
C ARG A 254 -31.88 15.72 19.34
N SER A 255 -32.06 14.88 18.37
CA SER A 255 -31.82 13.43 18.49
C SER A 255 -30.42 13.11 18.94
N LEU A 256 -29.41 13.79 18.35
CA LEU A 256 -28.00 13.61 18.75
C LEU A 256 -27.78 14.05 20.20
N ARG A 257 -28.26 15.23 20.58
CA ARG A 257 -28.17 15.74 21.96
C ARG A 257 -28.77 14.76 22.95
N ASP A 258 -29.99 14.32 22.68
CA ASP A 258 -30.77 13.52 23.62
C ASP A 258 -30.29 12.07 23.73
N TYR A 259 -29.90 11.46 22.57
CA TYR A 259 -29.42 10.07 22.52
C TYR A 259 -27.96 9.92 22.94
N GLN A 260 -27.11 10.85 22.53
CA GLN A 260 -25.70 10.81 22.87
C GLN A 260 -25.36 11.50 24.18
N HIS A 261 -26.35 12.16 24.80
CA HIS A 261 -26.20 12.96 26.01
C HIS A 261 -25.07 14.01 25.90
N VAL A 262 -24.90 14.61 24.74
CA VAL A 262 -23.87 15.61 24.45
C VAL A 262 -24.45 17.00 24.74
N GLU A 263 -23.68 17.90 25.34
CA GLU A 263 -24.05 19.30 25.44
C GLU A 263 -23.90 19.97 24.07
N LEU A 264 -25.05 20.10 23.37
CA LEU A 264 -25.18 20.68 22.04
C LEU A 264 -26.22 21.79 22.09
N GLU A 265 -25.79 23.01 21.88
CA GLU A 265 -26.68 24.17 21.73
C GLU A 265 -26.77 24.56 20.30
N PHE A 266 -27.98 24.77 19.80
CA PHE A 266 -28.20 25.20 18.43
C PHE A 266 -29.31 26.25 18.35
N LEU A 267 -29.07 27.23 17.47
CA LEU A 267 -29.98 28.34 17.23
C LEU A 267 -30.13 28.57 15.72
N SER A 268 -31.35 28.90 15.33
CA SER A 268 -31.69 29.19 13.94
C SER A 268 -31.77 30.71 13.68
N TYR A 269 -31.17 31.18 12.61
CA TYR A 269 -31.04 32.56 12.22
C TYR A 269 -31.54 32.73 10.77
N ARG A 270 -32.00 33.92 10.43
CA ARG A 270 -32.24 34.29 9.05
C ARG A 270 -30.95 34.84 8.40
N THR A 271 -30.88 34.79 7.05
CA THR A 271 -29.74 35.35 6.32
C THR A 271 -29.49 36.84 6.62
N SER A 272 -30.55 37.57 6.99
CA SER A 272 -30.49 38.98 7.40
C SER A 272 -29.87 39.19 8.82
N GLU A 273 -29.72 38.15 9.63
CA GLU A 273 -29.31 38.22 11.04
C GLU A 273 -27.88 37.77 11.26
N LEU A 274 -27.06 37.68 10.22
CA LEU A 274 -25.65 37.19 10.28
C LEU A 274 -24.79 37.96 11.30
N ALA A 275 -25.05 39.22 11.54
CA ALA A 275 -24.30 40.02 12.50
C ALA A 275 -24.53 39.59 13.97
N SER A 276 -25.57 38.80 14.24
CA SER A 276 -25.92 38.30 15.58
C SER A 276 -25.37 36.90 15.90
N LEU A 277 -24.60 36.30 14.97
CA LEU A 277 -23.98 34.98 15.19
C LEU A 277 -23.00 35.01 16.37
N PRO A 278 -23.01 33.99 17.23
CA PRO A 278 -22.03 33.85 18.31
C PRO A 278 -20.59 33.76 17.79
N SER A 279 -19.66 34.33 18.53
CA SER A 279 -18.22 34.29 18.15
C SER A 279 -17.55 32.95 18.42
N ASP A 280 -18.11 32.11 19.27
CA ASP A 280 -17.61 30.79 19.70
C ASP A 280 -18.29 29.62 18.98
N LEU A 281 -18.84 29.88 17.80
CA LEU A 281 -19.51 28.91 16.99
C LEU A 281 -18.53 27.85 16.45
N GLU A 282 -18.88 26.56 16.62
CA GLU A 282 -18.07 25.47 16.06
C GLU A 282 -18.54 25.08 14.65
N PHE A 283 -19.85 24.99 14.44
CA PHE A 283 -20.44 24.62 13.15
C PHE A 283 -21.52 25.60 12.71
N LEU A 284 -21.54 25.87 11.42
CA LEU A 284 -22.56 26.68 10.76
C LEU A 284 -23.24 25.87 9.66
N PHE A 285 -24.55 25.69 9.75
CA PHE A 285 -25.37 25.21 8.65
C PHE A 285 -25.82 26.39 7.80
N TRP A 286 -25.50 26.34 6.53
CA TRP A 286 -25.95 27.31 5.54
C TRP A 286 -26.99 26.67 4.65
N LEU A 287 -28.27 26.95 4.93
CA LEU A 287 -29.44 26.40 4.26
C LEU A 287 -30.14 27.53 3.47
N SER A 288 -29.48 28.07 2.47
CA SER A 288 -29.97 29.15 1.66
C SER A 288 -29.33 29.12 0.27
N ASP A 289 -30.06 29.56 -0.74
CA ASP A 289 -29.55 29.76 -2.10
C ASP A 289 -28.74 31.06 -2.24
N GLU A 290 -28.77 31.94 -1.22
CA GLU A 290 -27.93 33.13 -1.20
C GLU A 290 -26.43 32.80 -1.10
N SER A 291 -25.61 33.67 -1.68
CA SER A 291 -24.17 33.52 -1.62
C SER A 291 -23.64 33.64 -0.19
N MET A 292 -22.93 32.62 0.28
CA MET A 292 -22.33 32.62 1.58
C MET A 292 -21.17 33.64 1.66
N PRO A 293 -21.07 34.46 2.73
CA PRO A 293 -19.97 35.41 2.90
C PRO A 293 -18.62 34.70 3.05
N GLU A 294 -17.60 35.18 2.36
CA GLU A 294 -16.24 34.60 2.40
C GLU A 294 -15.52 34.78 3.75
N SER A 295 -16.01 35.69 4.61
CA SER A 295 -15.39 36.02 5.88
C SER A 295 -15.70 35.07 7.04
N LEU A 296 -16.44 34.00 6.80
CA LEU A 296 -16.85 33.06 7.85
C LEU A 296 -15.73 32.05 8.17
N ASN A 297 -15.25 32.09 9.38
CA ASN A 297 -14.14 31.23 9.86
C ASN A 297 -14.63 30.07 10.73
N TYR A 298 -15.71 29.42 10.31
CA TYR A 298 -16.33 28.30 10.99
C TYR A 298 -16.22 26.99 10.19
N LYS A 299 -16.53 25.86 10.79
CA LYS A 299 -16.80 24.63 10.04
C LYS A 299 -18.19 24.74 9.43
N ILE A 300 -18.29 24.69 8.11
CA ILE A 300 -19.51 25.02 7.37
C ILE A 300 -20.09 23.77 6.72
N ILE A 301 -21.40 23.60 6.90
CA ILE A 301 -22.20 22.58 6.24
C ILE A 301 -23.25 23.32 5.41
N HIS A 302 -23.07 23.36 4.09
CA HIS A 302 -24.00 24.10 3.22
C HIS A 302 -24.86 23.16 2.36
N LEU A 303 -26.11 23.56 2.14
CA LEU A 303 -27.03 22.87 1.27
C LEU A 303 -26.84 23.38 -0.16
N LYS A 304 -26.38 22.50 -1.05
CA LYS A 304 -26.31 22.79 -2.48
C LYS A 304 -26.56 21.49 -3.25
N PRO A 305 -27.77 21.31 -3.79
CA PRO A 305 -28.14 20.10 -4.52
C PRO A 305 -27.18 19.77 -5.67
N ASP A 306 -26.84 18.47 -5.81
CA ASP A 306 -25.86 17.93 -6.75
C ASP A 306 -26.32 16.51 -7.14
N GLU A 307 -25.78 15.95 -8.21
CA GLU A 307 -26.02 14.57 -8.66
C GLU A 307 -25.22 13.51 -7.87
N SER A 308 -24.58 13.89 -6.78
CA SER A 308 -23.79 12.96 -5.94
C SER A 308 -24.66 11.85 -5.34
N THR A 309 -24.09 10.66 -5.20
CA THR A 309 -24.71 9.55 -4.49
C THR A 309 -24.77 9.80 -2.98
N ASP A 310 -23.72 10.42 -2.43
CA ASP A 310 -23.58 10.67 -0.98
C ASP A 310 -24.39 11.90 -0.58
N LEU A 311 -25.15 11.79 0.53
CA LEU A 311 -25.96 12.89 1.03
C LEU A 311 -25.11 14.03 1.61
N ILE A 312 -23.99 13.71 2.29
CA ILE A 312 -23.03 14.67 2.79
C ILE A 312 -21.66 14.38 2.16
N LYS A 313 -21.11 15.39 1.48
CA LYS A 313 -19.82 15.30 0.80
C LYS A 313 -18.85 16.32 1.38
N GLN A 314 -17.67 15.91 1.73
CA GLN A 314 -16.60 16.82 2.15
C GLN A 314 -15.97 17.52 0.95
N GLU A 315 -15.92 18.85 0.95
CA GLU A 315 -15.28 19.68 -0.08
C GLU A 315 -13.90 20.18 0.34
N SER A 316 -13.76 20.47 1.63
CA SER A 316 -12.50 20.89 2.23
C SER A 316 -12.42 20.39 3.68
N PRO A 317 -11.29 20.54 4.37
CA PRO A 317 -11.19 20.15 5.80
C PRO A 317 -12.20 20.81 6.72
N THR A 318 -12.76 21.96 6.31
CA THR A 318 -13.72 22.77 7.11
C THR A 318 -15.06 22.96 6.41
N GLN A 319 -15.28 22.37 5.24
CA GLN A 319 -16.52 22.57 4.49
C GLN A 319 -17.10 21.25 3.99
N TRP A 320 -18.41 21.10 4.20
CA TRP A 320 -19.19 19.96 3.74
C TRP A 320 -20.44 20.46 3.00
N ARG A 321 -20.86 19.68 2.04
CA ARG A 321 -22.05 19.94 1.22
C ARG A 321 -23.10 18.89 1.50
N ILE A 322 -24.34 19.32 1.76
CA ILE A 322 -25.52 18.49 1.68
C ILE A 322 -25.97 18.51 0.21
N THR A 323 -25.95 17.37 -0.44
CA THR A 323 -26.12 17.25 -1.90
C THR A 323 -27.56 17.14 -2.37
N LYS A 324 -28.52 17.00 -1.44
CA LYS A 324 -29.94 16.84 -1.75
C LYS A 324 -30.76 17.64 -0.77
N ARG A 325 -31.92 18.18 -1.24
CA ARG A 325 -32.92 18.77 -0.34
C ARG A 325 -33.33 17.73 0.68
N LEU A 326 -33.42 18.15 1.92
CA LEU A 326 -33.76 17.25 3.01
C LEU A 326 -35.26 16.97 3.03
N HIS A 327 -35.62 15.72 2.95
CA HIS A 327 -36.95 15.17 3.08
C HIS A 327 -36.91 14.05 4.10
N PRO A 328 -37.98 13.81 4.89
CA PRO A 328 -37.98 12.73 5.88
C PRO A 328 -37.57 11.37 5.31
N GLU A 329 -38.03 11.03 4.12
CA GLU A 329 -37.67 9.77 3.44
C GLU A 329 -36.16 9.71 3.07
N ILE A 330 -35.60 10.82 2.58
CA ILE A 330 -34.18 10.92 2.22
C ILE A 330 -33.33 10.87 3.50
N ALA A 331 -33.73 11.64 4.51
CA ALA A 331 -33.01 11.70 5.78
C ALA A 331 -32.93 10.35 6.49
N LEU A 332 -34.01 9.55 6.44
CA LEU A 332 -34.04 8.19 6.99
C LEU A 332 -33.25 7.21 6.12
N ARG A 333 -33.49 7.20 4.82
CA ARG A 333 -32.85 6.25 3.90
C ARG A 333 -31.34 6.42 3.84
N GLU A 334 -30.87 7.66 3.83
CA GLU A 334 -29.46 8.01 3.75
C GLU A 334 -28.80 8.15 5.15
N ASN A 335 -29.51 7.79 6.22
CA ASN A 335 -29.02 7.88 7.61
C ASN A 335 -28.44 9.27 7.97
N PHE A 336 -29.14 10.36 7.61
CA PHE A 336 -28.67 11.74 7.77
C PHE A 336 -28.17 12.04 9.19
N THR A 337 -28.95 11.67 10.21
CA THR A 337 -28.57 11.90 11.62
C THR A 337 -27.29 11.18 12.01
N VAL A 338 -27.05 9.96 11.51
CA VAL A 338 -25.81 9.19 11.78
C VAL A 338 -24.62 9.84 11.08
N ASN A 339 -24.77 10.24 9.82
CA ASN A 339 -23.75 10.96 9.09
C ASN A 339 -23.41 12.31 9.74
N LEU A 340 -24.43 12.99 10.25
CA LEU A 340 -24.26 14.23 11.00
C LEU A 340 -23.53 13.98 12.34
N ALA A 341 -23.85 12.89 13.04
CA ALA A 341 -23.14 12.50 14.25
C ALA A 341 -21.67 12.27 14.01
N SER A 342 -21.33 11.52 12.96
CA SER A 342 -19.93 11.24 12.59
C SER A 342 -19.14 12.52 12.26
N LEU A 343 -19.82 13.56 11.80
CA LEU A 343 -19.20 14.85 11.46
C LEU A 343 -19.06 15.78 12.68
N LEU A 344 -20.10 15.91 13.46
CA LEU A 344 -20.13 16.84 14.61
C LEU A 344 -19.40 16.30 15.84
N LEU A 345 -19.40 14.97 16.01
CA LEU A 345 -18.85 14.31 17.20
C LEU A 345 -17.50 13.63 16.90
N ALA A 346 -17.01 13.69 15.66
CA ALA A 346 -15.72 13.17 15.31
C ALA A 346 -14.61 13.82 16.16
N SER A 347 -13.85 12.98 16.82
CA SER A 347 -12.66 13.38 17.55
C SER A 347 -11.52 12.46 17.16
N PRO A 348 -10.43 12.98 16.54
CA PRO A 348 -9.28 12.16 16.21
C PRO A 348 -8.70 11.41 17.42
N ALA A 349 -8.75 12.04 18.61
CA ALA A 349 -8.32 11.42 19.84
C ALA A 349 -9.21 10.22 20.23
N LEU A 350 -10.54 10.35 20.04
CA LEU A 350 -11.47 9.25 20.28
C LEU A 350 -11.27 8.11 19.28
N GLU A 351 -11.09 8.42 18.00
CA GLU A 351 -10.82 7.40 16.99
C GLU A 351 -9.53 6.64 17.27
N GLN A 352 -8.49 7.36 17.69
CA GLN A 352 -7.23 6.74 18.09
C GLN A 352 -7.41 5.86 19.33
N LEU A 353 -8.11 6.35 20.37
CA LEU A 353 -8.39 5.58 21.58
C LEU A 353 -9.16 4.29 21.26
N VAL A 354 -10.19 4.37 20.44
CA VAL A 354 -10.95 3.20 20.00
C VAL A 354 -10.07 2.24 19.20
N GLN A 355 -9.23 2.74 18.30
CA GLN A 355 -8.32 1.93 17.51
C GLN A 355 -7.30 1.18 18.37
N GLU A 356 -6.71 1.85 19.35
CA GLU A 356 -5.73 1.26 20.26
C GLU A 356 -6.33 0.14 21.11
N ASN A 357 -7.62 0.25 21.45
CA ASN A 357 -8.34 -0.71 22.27
C ASN A 357 -9.19 -1.71 21.48
N ASP A 358 -9.27 -1.57 20.16
CA ASP A 358 -10.04 -2.49 19.31
C ASP A 358 -9.31 -3.83 19.17
N VAL A 359 -9.85 -4.86 19.80
CA VAL A 359 -9.32 -6.22 19.79
C VAL A 359 -10.14 -7.17 18.90
N ARG A 360 -11.04 -6.62 18.07
CA ARG A 360 -11.79 -7.45 17.12
C ARG A 360 -10.85 -8.19 16.17
N LEU A 361 -11.08 -9.48 16.07
CA LEU A 361 -10.27 -10.38 15.29
C LEU A 361 -10.89 -10.57 13.89
N LEU A 362 -10.07 -10.51 12.85
CA LEU A 362 -10.50 -10.92 11.52
C LEU A 362 -10.16 -12.40 11.33
N PRO A 363 -11.17 -13.28 11.08
CA PRO A 363 -10.90 -14.69 10.83
C PRO A 363 -9.96 -14.91 9.64
N ASP A 364 -9.03 -15.84 9.74
CA ASP A 364 -8.03 -16.12 8.69
C ASP A 364 -8.65 -16.40 7.32
N SER A 365 -9.84 -17.00 7.28
CA SER A 365 -10.59 -17.26 6.05
C SER A 365 -11.04 -16.00 5.31
N LEU A 366 -11.16 -14.87 6.01
CA LEU A 366 -11.54 -13.57 5.46
C LEU A 366 -10.36 -12.63 5.35
N ALA A 367 -9.31 -12.86 6.13
CA ALA A 367 -8.12 -12.01 6.20
C ALA A 367 -7.27 -12.09 4.93
N TRP A 368 -7.21 -13.24 4.29
CA TRP A 368 -6.29 -13.50 3.20
C TRP A 368 -7.02 -13.91 1.93
N LEU A 369 -6.53 -13.44 0.80
CA LEU A 369 -7.02 -13.97 -0.48
C LEU A 369 -6.66 -15.45 -0.59
N PRO A 370 -7.55 -16.28 -1.18
CA PRO A 370 -7.23 -17.67 -1.42
C PRO A 370 -5.97 -17.74 -2.28
N THR A 371 -4.99 -18.50 -1.83
CA THR A 371 -3.77 -18.75 -2.59
C THR A 371 -4.20 -19.48 -3.86
N GLN A 372 -4.16 -18.79 -5.01
CA GLN A 372 -4.37 -19.43 -6.29
C GLN A 372 -3.38 -20.58 -6.37
N SER A 373 -3.89 -21.78 -6.55
CA SER A 373 -3.18 -23.06 -6.50
C SER A 373 -1.72 -22.93 -7.01
N GLU A 374 -0.80 -23.46 -6.24
CA GLU A 374 0.66 -23.38 -6.30
C GLU A 374 1.32 -23.58 -7.68
N ASN A 375 0.55 -23.87 -8.73
CA ASN A 375 1.13 -24.18 -10.05
C ASN A 375 1.69 -22.98 -10.83
N HIS A 376 1.48 -21.72 -10.41
CA HIS A 376 2.01 -20.57 -11.15
C HIS A 376 2.91 -19.61 -10.34
N ARG A 377 2.96 -19.68 -9.00
CA ARG A 377 3.80 -18.77 -8.21
C ARG A 377 4.96 -19.45 -7.46
N ALA A 378 4.98 -20.77 -7.36
CA ALA A 378 6.17 -21.50 -6.87
C ALA A 378 7.42 -21.29 -7.76
N PHE A 379 7.26 -20.60 -8.90
CA PHE A 379 8.31 -20.23 -9.84
C PHE A 379 8.74 -18.76 -9.80
N LEU A 380 8.19 -17.96 -8.92
CA LEU A 380 8.69 -16.59 -8.69
C LEU A 380 9.77 -16.58 -7.59
N GLY A 381 10.74 -17.50 -7.70
CA GLY A 381 12.07 -17.18 -7.24
C GLY A 381 12.48 -15.88 -7.94
N ALA A 382 13.14 -14.97 -7.25
CA ALA A 382 13.55 -13.70 -7.82
C ALA A 382 14.36 -13.95 -9.10
N PHE A 383 13.70 -13.85 -10.26
CA PHE A 383 14.37 -13.88 -11.54
C PHE A 383 15.18 -12.60 -11.67
N ARG A 384 16.50 -12.73 -11.54
CA ARG A 384 17.37 -11.59 -11.82
C ARG A 384 17.61 -11.53 -13.33
N PRO A 385 17.27 -10.41 -13.97
CA PRO A 385 17.57 -10.21 -15.37
C PRO A 385 19.10 -10.22 -15.56
N ALA A 386 19.58 -11.02 -16.50
CA ALA A 386 20.99 -11.05 -16.87
C ALA A 386 21.39 -9.86 -17.76
N ASP A 387 20.45 -9.03 -18.14
CA ASP A 387 20.57 -8.00 -19.18
C ASP A 387 21.74 -7.05 -18.94
N SER A 388 21.96 -6.60 -17.72
CA SER A 388 23.07 -5.67 -17.39
C SER A 388 24.44 -6.31 -17.65
N TYR A 389 24.63 -7.55 -17.23
CA TYR A 389 25.90 -8.27 -17.43
C TYR A 389 26.13 -8.61 -18.91
N LEU A 390 25.08 -9.05 -19.62
CA LEU A 390 25.13 -9.34 -21.03
C LEU A 390 25.37 -8.08 -21.87
N PHE A 391 24.82 -6.96 -21.48
CA PHE A 391 25.05 -5.67 -22.14
C PHE A 391 26.51 -5.22 -22.03
N TYR A 392 27.11 -5.27 -20.84
CA TYR A 392 28.54 -4.95 -20.67
C TYR A 392 29.43 -5.92 -21.45
N LEU A 393 29.10 -7.22 -21.44
CA LEU A 393 29.82 -8.21 -22.18
C LEU A 393 29.76 -7.95 -23.69
N LEU A 394 28.57 -7.60 -24.21
CA LEU A 394 28.37 -7.24 -25.62
C LEU A 394 29.21 -6.01 -26.00
N LEU A 395 29.22 -4.98 -25.14
CA LEU A 395 29.99 -3.76 -25.38
C LEU A 395 31.50 -4.05 -25.48
N VAL A 396 32.02 -4.85 -24.53
CA VAL A 396 33.44 -5.27 -24.56
C VAL A 396 33.78 -6.06 -25.85
N LEU A 397 32.92 -7.00 -26.23
CA LEU A 397 33.12 -7.80 -27.46
C LEU A 397 33.08 -6.95 -28.74
N LEU A 398 32.20 -5.95 -28.81
CA LEU A 398 32.14 -5.02 -29.93
C LEU A 398 33.41 -4.17 -30.01
N ILE A 399 33.97 -3.73 -28.88
CA ILE A 399 35.25 -3.00 -28.87
C ILE A 399 36.38 -3.91 -29.40
N ILE A 400 36.45 -5.14 -28.94
CA ILE A 400 37.46 -6.10 -29.37
C ILE A 400 37.31 -6.39 -30.87
N GLU A 401 36.08 -6.59 -31.36
CA GLU A 401 35.80 -6.79 -32.80
C GLU A 401 36.30 -5.61 -33.62
N ARG A 402 36.02 -4.40 -33.21
CA ARG A 402 36.45 -3.19 -33.90
C ARG A 402 37.96 -3.01 -33.90
N LEU A 403 38.62 -3.26 -32.76
CA LEU A 403 40.07 -3.19 -32.67
C LEU A 403 40.74 -4.22 -33.61
N LEU A 404 40.25 -5.45 -33.64
CA LEU A 404 40.76 -6.50 -34.51
C LEU A 404 40.48 -6.19 -35.98
N ALA A 405 39.32 -5.66 -36.33
CA ALA A 405 38.98 -5.23 -37.68
C ALA A 405 39.84 -4.05 -38.14
N TYR A 406 40.09 -3.05 -37.28
CA TYR A 406 40.92 -1.89 -37.54
C TYR A 406 42.39 -2.25 -37.78
N GLN A 407 43.00 -3.13 -36.96
CA GLN A 407 44.36 -3.60 -37.13
C GLN A 407 44.57 -4.29 -38.49
N ARG A 408 43.51 -4.75 -39.14
CA ARG A 408 43.51 -5.45 -40.41
C ARG A 408 43.16 -4.62 -41.64
N LYS A 409 42.91 -3.31 -41.47
CA LYS A 409 42.50 -2.42 -42.57
C LYS A 409 41.29 -2.96 -43.36
N GLN A 410 40.32 -3.55 -42.66
CA GLN A 410 39.02 -3.96 -43.20
C GLN A 410 37.94 -2.94 -42.85
#